data_2ad827c76625e7eb040e4784178190ca
#
_entry.id   2ad827c76625e7eb040e4784178190ca
#
_cell.length_a   1.000
_cell.length_b   1.000
_cell.length_c   1.000
_cell.angle_alpha   90.00
_cell.angle_beta   90.00
_cell.angle_gamma   90.00
#
_symmetry.space_group_name_H-M   'P 1'
#
loop_
_entity.id
_entity.type
_entity.pdbx_description
1 polymer ?
#
loop_
_entity_poly.entity_id
_entity_poly.type
_entity_poly.pdbx_seq_one_letter_code
_entity_poly.pdbx_strand_id
1 'polypeptide(L)' 'MNRISVLGCGRWGSFIAWYLATKKGKEVFSWGPEGDYSYEVLKNTGKNEYVTLDPSITLTCDLAAAVQRAEIVI' A
#
# COMPACT_ATOMS: atom_id res chain seq x y z
N MET A 1 14.49 -9.83 -2.79
CA MET A 1 13.79 -8.58 -3.14
C MET A 1 12.91 -8.13 -2.01
N ASN A 2 13.05 -6.88 -1.63
CA ASN A 2 12.37 -6.39 -0.44
C ASN A 2 11.41 -5.24 -0.68
N ARG A 3 11.60 -4.45 -1.74
CA ARG A 3 10.79 -3.26 -1.97
C ARG A 3 9.71 -3.52 -3.00
N ILE A 4 8.47 -3.51 -2.57
CA ILE A 4 7.32 -3.79 -3.43
C ILE A 4 6.35 -2.63 -3.35
N SER A 5 5.87 -2.17 -4.50
CA SER A 5 4.81 -1.17 -4.55
C SER A 5 3.54 -1.79 -5.08
N VAL A 6 2.45 -1.58 -4.35
CA VAL A 6 1.13 -2.06 -4.73
C VAL A 6 0.32 -0.87 -5.19
N LEU A 7 -0.13 -0.91 -6.44
CA LEU A 7 -0.87 0.20 -7.03
C LEU A 7 -2.36 -0.02 -6.86
N GLY A 8 -2.91 0.65 -5.87
CA GLY A 8 -4.34 0.54 -5.54
C GLY A 8 -4.53 0.31 -4.06
N CYS A 9 -5.56 0.92 -3.51
CA CYS A 9 -5.86 0.86 -2.08
C CYS A 9 -7.24 0.26 -1.80
N GLY A 10 -7.89 -0.31 -2.80
CA GLY A 10 -9.17 -0.95 -2.61
C GLY A 10 -9.05 -2.29 -1.91
N ARG A 11 -10.03 -3.15 -2.14
CA ARG A 11 -10.11 -4.44 -1.44
C ARG A 11 -8.88 -5.30 -1.67
N TRP A 12 -8.53 -5.55 -2.92
CA TRP A 12 -7.41 -6.44 -3.24
C TRP A 12 -6.07 -5.79 -2.98
N GLY A 13 -5.93 -4.50 -3.32
CA GLY A 13 -4.67 -3.79 -3.12
C GLY A 13 -4.30 -3.71 -1.65
N SER A 14 -5.26 -3.37 -0.79
CA SER A 14 -4.97 -3.28 0.64
C SER A 14 -4.67 -4.67 1.23
N PHE A 15 -5.35 -5.70 0.77
CA PHE A 15 -5.07 -7.06 1.25
C PHE A 15 -3.65 -7.50 0.84
N ILE A 16 -3.28 -7.25 -0.41
CA ILE A 16 -1.95 -7.64 -0.90
C ILE A 16 -0.87 -6.88 -0.13
N ALA A 17 -1.05 -5.58 0.08
CA ALA A 17 -0.09 -4.79 0.85
C ALA A 17 0.05 -5.32 2.28
N TRP A 18 -1.07 -5.59 2.92
CA TRP A 18 -1.08 -6.16 4.26
C TRP A 18 -0.34 -7.50 4.30
N TYR A 19 -0.65 -8.38 3.35
CA TYR A 19 -0.06 -9.71 3.32
C TYR A 19 1.45 -9.66 3.16
N LEU A 20 1.91 -8.85 2.20
CA LEU A 20 3.34 -8.78 1.91
C LEU A 20 4.12 -8.17 3.07
N ALA A 21 3.59 -7.13 3.70
CA ALA A 21 4.27 -6.49 4.82
C ALA A 21 4.20 -7.36 6.08
N THR A 22 3.02 -7.90 6.39
CA THR A 22 2.79 -8.58 7.67
C THR A 22 3.28 -10.02 7.64
N LYS A 23 3.00 -10.76 6.56
CA LYS A 23 3.31 -12.17 6.49
C LYS A 23 4.64 -12.48 5.82
N LYS A 24 5.09 -11.61 4.93
CA LYS A 24 6.33 -11.84 4.18
C LYS A 24 7.46 -10.90 4.58
N GLY A 25 7.19 -9.92 5.44
CA GLY A 25 8.21 -9.01 5.91
C GLY A 25 8.80 -8.11 4.84
N LYS A 26 8.04 -7.80 3.79
CA LYS A 26 8.53 -6.95 2.70
C LYS A 26 8.34 -5.49 3.05
N GLU A 27 9.15 -4.64 2.42
CA GLU A 27 9.00 -3.20 2.53
C GLU A 27 8.01 -2.77 1.46
N VAL A 28 6.85 -2.27 1.88
CA VAL A 28 5.72 -2.05 0.97
C VAL A 28 5.34 -0.58 0.92
N PHE A 29 5.20 -0.07 -0.30
CA PHE A 29 4.51 1.19 -0.58
C PHE A 29 3.15 0.83 -1.16
N SER A 30 2.12 1.51 -0.68
CA SER A 30 0.77 1.35 -1.19
C SER A 30 0.37 2.68 -1.81
N TRP A 31 0.08 2.66 -3.10
CA TRP A 31 -0.26 3.87 -3.83
C TRP A 31 -1.75 3.93 -4.12
N GLY A 32 -2.32 5.13 -3.96
CA GLY A 32 -3.67 5.41 -4.42
C GLY A 32 -3.73 6.83 -4.97
N PRO A 33 -4.66 7.11 -5.90
CA PRO A 33 -4.81 8.46 -6.43
C PRO A 33 -5.21 9.44 -5.33
N GLU A 34 -4.71 10.66 -5.43
CA GLU A 34 -5.08 11.70 -4.49
C GLU A 34 -6.59 11.93 -4.52
N GLY A 35 -7.22 11.97 -3.35
CA GLY A 35 -8.66 12.17 -3.26
C GLY A 35 -9.49 10.91 -3.42
N ASP A 36 -8.87 9.78 -3.75
CA ASP A 36 -9.58 8.52 -3.86
C ASP A 36 -10.08 8.07 -2.48
N TYR A 37 -11.33 7.64 -2.41
CA TYR A 37 -11.94 7.28 -1.13
C TYR A 37 -11.16 6.17 -0.41
N SER A 38 -10.82 5.11 -1.12
CA SER A 38 -10.12 3.97 -0.51
C SER A 38 -8.76 4.39 0.02
N TYR A 39 -8.04 5.22 -0.71
CA TYR A 39 -6.75 5.73 -0.27
C TYR A 39 -6.89 6.61 0.96
N GLU A 40 -7.86 7.52 0.95
CA GLU A 40 -8.05 8.44 2.07
C GLU A 40 -8.42 7.71 3.35
N VAL A 41 -9.24 6.67 3.26
CA VAL A 41 -9.60 5.87 4.43
C VAL A 41 -8.36 5.25 5.05
N LEU A 42 -7.52 4.61 4.25
CA LEU A 42 -6.30 3.98 4.77
C LEU A 42 -5.33 5.01 5.32
N LYS A 43 -5.19 6.14 4.64
CA LYS A 43 -4.26 7.19 5.08
C LYS A 43 -4.68 7.79 6.43
N ASN A 44 -5.98 8.00 6.62
CA ASN A 44 -6.47 8.66 7.82
C ASN A 44 -6.57 7.73 9.02
N THR A 45 -6.86 6.45 8.81
CA THR A 45 -7.15 5.52 9.91
C THR A 45 -6.18 4.35 9.99
N GLY A 46 -5.42 4.07 8.94
CA GLY A 46 -4.54 2.90 8.90
C GLY A 46 -5.26 1.59 8.70
N LYS A 47 -6.55 1.61 8.44
CA LYS A 47 -7.33 0.40 8.27
C LYS A 47 -8.54 0.64 7.37
N ASN A 48 -9.08 -0.45 6.85
CA ASN A 48 -10.38 -0.43 6.18
C ASN A 48 -11.19 -1.62 6.68
N GLU A 49 -12.29 -1.94 6.02
CA GLU A 49 -13.14 -3.04 6.48
C GLU A 49 -12.53 -4.42 6.28
N TYR A 50 -11.43 -4.51 5.55
CA TYR A 50 -10.79 -5.79 5.22
C TYR A 50 -9.53 -6.06 6.03
N VAL A 51 -8.70 -5.05 6.24
CA VAL A 51 -7.40 -5.22 6.89
C VAL A 51 -7.04 -4.02 7.74
N THR A 52 -6.14 -4.24 8.70
CA THR A 52 -5.43 -3.18 9.41
C THR A 52 -4.00 -3.20 8.88
N LEU A 53 -3.54 -2.10 8.31
CA LEU A 53 -2.22 -2.05 7.71
C LEU A 53 -1.13 -1.98 8.76
N ASP A 54 -0.05 -2.69 8.50
CA ASP A 54 1.14 -2.61 9.32
C ASP A 54 1.70 -1.18 9.23
N PRO A 55 2.13 -0.58 10.36
CA PRO A 55 2.68 0.78 10.33
C PRO A 55 3.88 0.95 9.42
N SER A 56 4.56 -0.13 9.06
CA SER A 56 5.70 -0.06 8.15
C SER A 56 5.30 0.23 6.70
N ILE A 57 4.02 0.06 6.36
CA ILE A 57 3.55 0.32 5.00
C ILE A 57 3.48 1.82 4.79
N THR A 58 4.12 2.30 3.74
CA THR A 58 4.08 3.71 3.36
C THR A 58 2.97 3.93 2.36
N LEU A 59 2.02 4.79 2.71
CA LEU A 59 0.94 5.19 1.80
C LEU A 59 1.39 6.43 1.04
N THR A 60 1.19 6.43 -0.26
CA THR A 60 1.58 7.58 -1.09
C THR A 60 0.61 7.76 -2.24
N CYS A 61 0.42 9.00 -2.66
CA CYS A 61 -0.31 9.31 -3.88
C CYS A 61 0.64 9.72 -5.02
N ASP A 62 1.94 9.63 -4.79
CA ASP A 62 2.95 9.95 -5.79
C ASP A 62 3.31 8.68 -6.57
N LEU A 63 2.69 8.51 -7.75
CA LEU A 63 2.87 7.32 -8.56
C LEU A 63 4.32 7.16 -9.00
N ALA A 64 4.96 8.24 -9.42
CA ALA A 64 6.35 8.16 -9.89
C ALA A 64 7.27 7.66 -8.79
N ALA A 65 7.10 8.18 -7.58
CA ALA A 65 7.92 7.74 -6.45
C ALA A 65 7.69 6.26 -6.14
N ALA A 66 6.42 5.82 -6.15
CA ALA A 66 6.09 4.42 -5.88
C ALA A 66 6.75 3.49 -6.89
N VAL A 67 6.71 3.85 -8.17
CA VAL A 67 7.28 3.01 -9.23
C VAL A 67 8.79 3.02 -9.17
N GLN A 68 9.40 4.19 -8.99
CA GLN A 68 10.86 4.32 -9.05
C GLN A 68 11.58 3.56 -7.96
N ARG A 69 11.01 3.50 -6.76
CA ARG A 69 11.67 2.84 -5.65
C ARG A 69 11.46 1.32 -5.62
N ALA A 70 10.51 0.82 -6.37
CA ALA A 70 10.09 -0.57 -6.25
C ALA A 70 10.99 -1.50 -7.05
N GLU A 71 11.24 -2.67 -6.50
CA GLU A 71 11.83 -3.78 -7.24
C GLU A 71 10.73 -4.54 -7.97
N ILE A 72 9.53 -4.59 -7.38
CA ILE A 72 8.35 -5.21 -7.99
C ILE A 72 7.19 -4.25 -7.84
N VAL A 73 6.41 -4.10 -8.91
CA VAL A 73 5.18 -3.32 -8.91
C VAL A 73 4.02 -4.25 -9.21
N ILE A 74 3.01 -4.17 -8.36
CA ILE A 74 1.80 -5.00 -8.52
C ILE A 74 0.59 -4.14 -8.77
#